data_859817a36e37591b0b6f07a7476a63e0
#
_entry.id   859817a36e37591b0b6f07a7476a63e0
#
_cell.length_a   1.000
_cell.length_b   1.000
_cell.length_c   1.000
_cell.angle_alpha   90.00
_cell.angle_beta   90.00
_cell.angle_gamma   90.00
#
_symmetry.space_group_name_H-M   'P 1'
#
loop_
_entity.id
_entity.type
_entity.pdbx_description
1 polymer ?
#
loop_
_entity_poly.entity_id
_entity_poly.type
_entity_poly.pdbx_seq_one_letter_code
_entity_poly.pdbx_strand_id
1 'polypeptide(L)'
;MLRALSLFVVGVCANLLVGLTAFAQAPAEVTLTRIDCGSGATPTDVGQRFTDTFAYKDLKLTFTFSCYLIKHGDEYMVWDTGFAPGTSPNAPKVGIVDRLKELKVTPEQVKYVGISHFHGDHTGQLAPFTNATLLIGQGDWDQITSPTPMQGANVAGFKSWIDEKRKVEPLALDKDVFGDGSVIVLRTPGHTPGHSSLLVRLKEMGPVLLTGDLAHFRENYESGGVPSFNFDRAATVASIERMKQIAANLKATVVIQHDMRDIGKLPAFPAPAK
;
A
#
# COMPACT_ATOMS: atom_id res chain seq x y z
N MET A 1 35.18 69.46 -51.35
CA MET A 1 34.27 68.29 -51.45
C MET A 1 34.94 67.17 -50.71
N LEU A 2 34.63 66.98 -49.41
CA LEU A 2 35.10 65.86 -48.60
C LEU A 2 34.02 64.76 -48.58
N ARG A 3 34.35 63.53 -48.98
CA ARG A 3 33.50 62.39 -48.80
C ARG A 3 33.89 61.69 -47.52
N ALA A 4 32.92 61.60 -46.60
CA ALA A 4 33.06 60.85 -45.37
C ALA A 4 32.81 59.37 -45.66
N LEU A 5 33.70 58.45 -45.20
CA LEU A 5 33.64 57.07 -45.28
C LEU A 5 33.08 56.51 -43.94
N SER A 6 31.89 55.97 -43.95
CA SER A 6 31.28 55.34 -42.74
C SER A 6 31.70 53.88 -42.70
N LEU A 7 32.44 53.49 -41.63
CA LEU A 7 32.71 52.08 -41.29
C LEU A 7 31.53 51.49 -40.54
N PHE A 8 30.93 50.46 -41.08
CA PHE A 8 29.98 49.58 -40.34
C PHE A 8 30.77 48.51 -39.63
N VAL A 9 30.72 48.49 -38.31
CA VAL A 9 31.22 47.40 -37.48
C VAL A 9 30.05 46.43 -37.27
N VAL A 10 30.13 45.23 -37.83
CA VAL A 10 29.18 44.15 -37.59
C VAL A 10 29.67 43.35 -36.36
N GLY A 11 29.00 43.59 -35.25
CA GLY A 11 29.22 42.77 -34.03
C GLY A 11 28.58 41.41 -34.15
N VAL A 12 29.37 40.34 -34.20
CA VAL A 12 28.91 38.98 -34.13
C VAL A 12 28.71 38.60 -32.66
N CYS A 13 27.46 38.59 -32.20
CA CYS A 13 27.09 37.98 -30.89
C CYS A 13 27.10 36.46 -31.01
N ALA A 14 28.15 35.81 -30.51
CA ALA A 14 28.17 34.37 -30.34
C ALA A 14 27.32 34.01 -29.12
N ASN A 15 26.10 33.46 -29.36
CA ASN A 15 25.29 32.84 -28.30
C ASN A 15 25.90 31.49 -27.93
N LEU A 16 26.59 31.41 -26.78
CA LEU A 16 26.95 30.13 -26.14
C LEU A 16 25.67 29.51 -25.60
N LEU A 17 25.08 28.55 -26.35
CA LEU A 17 24.09 27.62 -25.82
C LEU A 17 24.81 26.64 -24.89
N VAL A 18 24.80 26.87 -23.58
CA VAL A 18 25.17 25.91 -22.56
C VAL A 18 24.03 24.88 -22.52
N GLY A 19 24.19 23.77 -23.21
CA GLY A 19 23.29 22.64 -23.12
C GLY A 19 23.36 22.05 -21.71
N LEU A 20 22.36 22.32 -20.89
CA LEU A 20 22.12 21.56 -19.64
C LEU A 20 21.74 20.14 -20.04
N THR A 21 22.71 19.23 -20.06
CA THR A 21 22.43 17.79 -20.10
C THR A 21 21.82 17.43 -18.74
N ALA A 22 20.49 17.33 -18.68
CA ALA A 22 19.81 16.67 -17.57
C ALA A 22 20.27 15.21 -17.60
N PHE A 23 21.16 14.84 -16.70
CA PHE A 23 21.43 13.42 -16.42
C PHE A 23 20.14 12.82 -15.88
N ALA A 24 19.47 11.99 -16.66
CA ALA A 24 18.36 11.20 -16.17
C ALA A 24 18.92 10.32 -15.04
N GLN A 25 18.48 10.58 -13.81
CA GLN A 25 18.84 9.77 -12.66
C GLN A 25 18.38 8.33 -12.93
N ALA A 26 19.26 7.37 -12.70
CA ALA A 26 18.89 5.96 -12.83
C ALA A 26 17.65 5.69 -11.95
N PRO A 27 16.67 4.88 -12.44
CA PRO A 27 15.50 4.54 -11.64
C PRO A 27 15.91 4.02 -10.27
N ALA A 28 15.22 4.45 -9.22
CA ALA A 28 15.50 3.99 -7.87
C ALA A 28 15.32 2.47 -7.77
N GLU A 29 16.21 1.79 -7.06
CA GLU A 29 16.00 0.36 -6.74
C GLU A 29 14.81 0.23 -5.80
N VAL A 30 13.80 -0.57 -6.20
CA VAL A 30 12.62 -0.85 -5.40
C VAL A 30 12.69 -2.28 -4.90
N THR A 31 12.47 -2.45 -3.59
CA THR A 31 12.37 -3.79 -2.98
C THR A 31 11.13 -3.89 -2.12
N LEU A 32 10.60 -5.11 -1.98
CA LEU A 32 9.40 -5.42 -1.20
C LEU A 32 9.70 -6.56 -0.22
N THR A 33 9.62 -6.30 1.08
CA THR A 33 9.80 -7.31 2.13
C THR A 33 8.46 -7.55 2.83
N ARG A 34 7.98 -8.79 2.81
CA ARG A 34 6.83 -9.20 3.61
C ARG A 34 7.24 -9.39 5.07
N ILE A 35 6.47 -8.82 5.98
CA ILE A 35 6.61 -8.94 7.43
C ILE A 35 5.43 -9.75 7.95
N ASP A 36 5.69 -10.74 8.80
CA ASP A 36 4.63 -11.46 9.50
C ASP A 36 4.01 -10.56 10.56
N CYS A 37 2.73 -10.23 10.36
CA CYS A 37 1.92 -9.40 11.27
C CYS A 37 0.82 -10.21 11.95
N GLY A 38 0.96 -11.53 11.99
CA GLY A 38 0.09 -12.45 12.71
C GLY A 38 -0.48 -13.60 11.88
N SER A 39 -1.10 -14.53 12.55
CA SER A 39 -1.80 -15.66 11.91
C SER A 39 -2.88 -16.23 12.83
N GLY A 40 -3.93 -16.78 12.23
CA GLY A 40 -4.92 -17.56 12.95
C GLY A 40 -4.31 -18.84 13.54
N ALA A 41 -4.69 -19.18 14.76
CA ALA A 41 -4.22 -20.40 15.41
C ALA A 41 -4.85 -21.68 14.82
N THR A 42 -6.06 -21.57 14.27
CA THR A 42 -6.84 -22.67 13.72
C THR A 42 -7.56 -22.25 12.45
N PRO A 43 -7.90 -23.21 11.55
CA PRO A 43 -8.71 -22.90 10.39
C PRO A 43 -10.08 -22.36 10.78
N THR A 44 -10.48 -21.29 10.12
CA THR A 44 -11.79 -20.64 10.27
C THR A 44 -12.70 -21.11 9.13
N ASP A 45 -13.97 -21.39 9.44
CA ASP A 45 -14.99 -21.62 8.43
C ASP A 45 -15.29 -20.30 7.70
N VAL A 46 -14.99 -20.27 6.41
CA VAL A 46 -15.15 -19.09 5.56
C VAL A 46 -16.42 -19.14 4.71
N GLY A 47 -17.14 -20.27 4.75
CA GLY A 47 -18.28 -20.51 3.87
C GLY A 47 -19.52 -19.68 4.19
N GLN A 48 -19.67 -19.17 5.41
CA GLN A 48 -20.84 -18.39 5.81
C GLN A 48 -20.57 -16.89 5.90
N ARG A 49 -19.42 -16.52 6.47
CA ARG A 49 -19.11 -15.11 6.78
C ARG A 49 -18.42 -14.39 5.62
N PHE A 50 -17.65 -15.11 4.82
CA PHE A 50 -16.80 -14.54 3.78
C PHE A 50 -17.34 -14.69 2.37
N THR A 51 -18.62 -15.07 2.22
CA THR A 51 -19.33 -15.10 0.94
C THR A 51 -20.80 -14.75 1.13
N ASP A 52 -21.32 -13.89 0.28
CA ASP A 52 -22.72 -13.55 0.18
C ASP A 52 -23.50 -14.48 -0.78
N THR A 53 -22.78 -15.35 -1.49
CA THR A 53 -23.35 -16.29 -2.49
C THR A 53 -23.33 -17.74 -2.04
N PHE A 54 -22.93 -18.02 -0.80
CA PHE A 54 -22.80 -19.37 -0.23
C PHE A 54 -21.92 -20.33 -1.04
N ALA A 55 -20.93 -19.77 -1.78
CA ALA A 55 -20.12 -20.52 -2.73
C ALA A 55 -19.07 -21.44 -2.09
N TYR A 56 -18.72 -21.24 -0.81
CA TYR A 56 -17.56 -21.89 -0.18
C TYR A 56 -17.99 -22.82 0.97
N LYS A 57 -19.08 -23.57 0.76
CA LYS A 57 -19.57 -24.50 1.77
C LYS A 57 -18.44 -25.41 2.25
N ASP A 58 -18.34 -25.55 3.58
CA ASP A 58 -17.36 -26.39 4.28
C ASP A 58 -15.88 -26.01 4.08
N LEU A 59 -15.57 -24.88 3.41
CA LEU A 59 -14.20 -24.39 3.24
C LEU A 59 -13.69 -23.79 4.56
N LYS A 60 -12.56 -24.33 5.03
CA LYS A 60 -11.86 -23.84 6.22
C LYS A 60 -10.47 -23.37 5.84
N LEU A 61 -10.12 -22.16 6.20
CA LEU A 61 -8.81 -21.57 5.92
C LEU A 61 -8.20 -20.98 7.19
N THR A 62 -6.89 -21.09 7.32
CA THR A 62 -6.13 -20.35 8.32
C THR A 62 -5.75 -19.01 7.75
N PHE A 63 -6.16 -17.93 8.43
CA PHE A 63 -5.81 -16.57 8.02
C PHE A 63 -4.37 -16.26 8.36
N THR A 64 -3.72 -15.48 7.52
CA THR A 64 -2.46 -14.80 7.81
C THR A 64 -2.67 -13.29 7.74
N PHE A 65 -1.83 -12.55 8.44
CA PHE A 65 -1.85 -11.09 8.45
C PHE A 65 -0.45 -10.61 8.02
N SER A 66 -0.40 -9.81 7.00
CA SER A 66 0.87 -9.37 6.41
C SER A 66 1.01 -7.87 6.46
N CYS A 67 2.21 -7.41 6.78
CA CYS A 67 2.65 -6.03 6.59
C CYS A 67 3.81 -6.05 5.60
N TYR A 68 4.13 -4.91 5.04
CA TYR A 68 5.18 -4.85 4.04
C TYR A 68 6.08 -3.64 4.25
N LEU A 69 7.40 -3.85 4.10
CA LEU A 69 8.35 -2.77 3.96
C LEU A 69 8.73 -2.63 2.48
N ILE A 70 8.50 -1.46 1.93
CA ILE A 70 8.93 -1.05 0.61
C ILE A 70 10.14 -0.12 0.78
N LYS A 71 11.26 -0.46 0.14
CA LYS A 71 12.41 0.43 0.01
C LYS A 71 12.44 0.97 -1.42
N HIS A 72 12.56 2.28 -1.56
CA HIS A 72 12.68 2.99 -2.83
C HIS A 72 13.93 3.88 -2.78
N GLY A 73 15.02 3.42 -3.34
CA GLY A 73 16.32 4.06 -3.14
C GLY A 73 16.68 4.13 -1.65
N ASP A 74 16.76 5.32 -1.09
CA ASP A 74 17.05 5.54 0.34
C ASP A 74 15.79 5.84 1.18
N GLU A 75 14.61 5.83 0.57
CA GLU A 75 13.35 6.10 1.23
C GLU A 75 12.60 4.81 1.58
N TYR A 76 11.83 4.84 2.66
CA TYR A 76 11.05 3.71 3.14
C TYR A 76 9.56 4.03 3.21
N MET A 77 8.74 3.05 2.83
CA MET A 77 7.30 3.03 3.06
C MET A 77 6.93 1.73 3.78
N VAL A 78 6.06 1.83 4.77
CA VAL A 78 5.37 0.67 5.35
C VAL A 78 3.96 0.61 4.77
N TRP A 79 3.51 -0.58 4.38
CA TRP A 79 2.14 -0.84 3.95
C TRP A 79 1.48 -1.80 4.92
N ASP A 80 0.40 -1.34 5.55
CA ASP A 80 -0.30 -1.91 6.70
C ASP A 80 0.61 -2.13 7.92
N THR A 81 0.04 -2.12 9.12
CA THR A 81 0.79 -2.23 10.37
C THR A 81 0.34 -3.40 11.27
N GLY A 82 -0.62 -4.19 10.80
CA GLY A 82 -1.06 -5.39 11.50
C GLY A 82 -1.71 -5.16 12.86
N PHE A 83 -2.03 -6.24 13.57
CA PHE A 83 -2.41 -6.18 14.97
C PHE A 83 -1.22 -5.78 15.85
N ALA A 84 -1.47 -5.02 16.93
CA ALA A 84 -0.48 -4.86 17.97
C ALA A 84 -0.32 -6.19 18.77
N PRO A 85 0.92 -6.56 19.16
CA PRO A 85 1.14 -7.74 19.98
C PRO A 85 0.25 -7.78 21.22
N GLY A 86 -0.36 -8.93 21.50
CA GLY A 86 -1.22 -9.12 22.68
C GLY A 86 -2.64 -8.56 22.57
N THR A 87 -3.02 -7.90 21.47
CA THR A 87 -4.37 -7.32 21.32
C THR A 87 -5.40 -8.27 20.70
N SER A 88 -4.93 -9.35 20.07
CA SER A 88 -5.75 -10.37 19.44
C SER A 88 -5.08 -11.74 19.57
N PRO A 89 -5.82 -12.84 19.65
CA PRO A 89 -5.25 -14.20 19.57
C PRO A 89 -4.52 -14.45 18.24
N ASN A 90 -4.83 -13.68 17.21
CA ASN A 90 -4.18 -13.74 15.89
C ASN A 90 -3.00 -12.77 15.75
N ALA A 91 -2.75 -11.92 16.75
CA ALA A 91 -1.67 -10.93 16.72
C ALA A 91 -0.28 -11.61 16.68
N PRO A 92 0.71 -10.95 16.06
CA PRO A 92 2.07 -11.48 16.03
C PRO A 92 2.68 -11.48 17.43
N LYS A 93 3.63 -12.37 17.67
CA LYS A 93 4.43 -12.36 18.91
C LYS A 93 5.48 -11.24 18.91
N VAL A 94 5.95 -10.84 17.73
CA VAL A 94 6.97 -9.83 17.51
C VAL A 94 6.34 -8.67 16.75
N GLY A 95 6.44 -7.46 17.31
CA GLY A 95 5.86 -6.26 16.70
C GLY A 95 6.61 -5.80 15.45
N ILE A 96 5.94 -4.95 14.64
CA ILE A 96 6.51 -4.42 13.40
C ILE A 96 7.81 -3.64 13.63
N VAL A 97 7.93 -2.92 14.75
CA VAL A 97 9.14 -2.15 15.10
C VAL A 97 10.34 -3.07 15.29
N ASP A 98 10.17 -4.20 15.97
CA ASP A 98 11.25 -5.17 16.15
C ASP A 98 11.63 -5.83 14.82
N ARG A 99 10.66 -6.11 13.95
CA ARG A 99 10.91 -6.62 12.59
C ARG A 99 11.66 -5.60 11.72
N LEU A 100 11.30 -4.32 11.81
CA LEU A 100 12.04 -3.26 11.12
C LEU A 100 13.48 -3.16 11.64
N LYS A 101 13.69 -3.30 12.96
CA LYS A 101 15.03 -3.32 13.56
C LYS A 101 15.90 -4.47 13.03
N GLU A 102 15.34 -5.66 12.82
CA GLU A 102 16.05 -6.77 12.17
C GLU A 102 16.52 -6.40 10.75
N LEU A 103 15.75 -5.56 10.05
CA LEU A 103 16.08 -5.00 8.73
C LEU A 103 16.97 -3.74 8.81
N LYS A 104 17.41 -3.34 10.01
CA LYS A 104 18.20 -2.11 10.29
C LYS A 104 17.49 -0.83 9.88
N VAL A 105 16.16 -0.81 9.99
CA VAL A 105 15.28 0.35 9.74
C VAL A 105 14.63 0.75 11.06
N THR A 106 14.59 2.06 11.35
CA THR A 106 13.83 2.58 12.49
C THR A 106 12.52 3.19 12.01
N PRO A 107 11.47 3.26 12.87
CA PRO A 107 10.21 3.89 12.50
C PRO A 107 10.35 5.34 12.01
N GLU A 108 11.31 6.08 12.55
CA GLU A 108 11.58 7.49 12.21
C GLU A 108 12.14 7.67 10.80
N GLN A 109 12.75 6.61 10.21
CA GLN A 109 13.24 6.60 8.83
C GLN A 109 12.14 6.34 7.81
N VAL A 110 10.96 5.89 8.26
CA VAL A 110 9.83 5.62 7.38
C VAL A 110 9.19 6.94 6.94
N LYS A 111 9.25 7.22 5.64
CA LYS A 111 8.69 8.44 5.04
C LYS A 111 7.18 8.37 4.86
N TYR A 112 6.66 7.20 4.52
CA TYR A 112 5.23 6.95 4.31
C TYR A 112 4.75 5.73 5.08
N VAL A 113 3.58 5.83 5.69
CA VAL A 113 2.81 4.67 6.14
C VAL A 113 1.52 4.67 5.33
N GLY A 114 1.37 3.68 4.46
CA GLY A 114 0.14 3.48 3.71
C GLY A 114 -0.72 2.42 4.40
N ILE A 115 -2.01 2.65 4.42
CA ILE A 115 -2.99 1.74 5.02
C ILE A 115 -3.99 1.33 3.96
N SER A 116 -4.18 0.01 3.83
CA SER A 116 -5.18 -0.52 2.91
C SER A 116 -6.58 -0.08 3.31
N HIS A 117 -6.90 -0.15 4.61
CA HIS A 117 -8.16 0.31 5.19
C HIS A 117 -8.10 0.41 6.73
N PHE A 118 -9.17 0.88 7.35
CA PHE A 118 -9.20 1.26 8.77
C PHE A 118 -9.35 0.13 9.79
N HIS A 119 -9.48 -1.16 9.42
CA HIS A 119 -9.65 -2.25 10.39
C HIS A 119 -8.40 -2.47 11.26
N GLY A 120 -8.63 -3.05 12.45
CA GLY A 120 -7.59 -3.14 13.48
C GLY A 120 -6.41 -4.06 13.15
N ASP A 121 -6.61 -5.04 12.28
CA ASP A 121 -5.58 -5.95 11.77
C ASP A 121 -4.69 -5.35 10.68
N HIS A 122 -4.98 -4.11 10.26
CA HIS A 122 -4.15 -3.31 9.35
C HIS A 122 -3.56 -2.08 10.01
N THR A 123 -4.10 -1.65 11.15
CA THR A 123 -3.81 -0.33 11.74
C THR A 123 -3.33 -0.37 13.19
N GLY A 124 -3.13 -1.58 13.76
CA GLY A 124 -2.87 -1.74 15.20
C GLY A 124 -1.53 -1.17 15.68
N GLN A 125 -0.55 -0.97 14.80
CA GLN A 125 0.79 -0.52 15.18
C GLN A 125 1.21 0.77 14.47
N LEU A 126 0.28 1.72 14.26
CA LEU A 126 0.55 3.01 13.60
C LEU A 126 1.37 3.98 14.47
N ALA A 127 1.18 3.97 15.78
CA ALA A 127 1.70 5.00 16.69
C ALA A 127 3.23 5.26 16.59
N PRO A 128 4.12 4.27 16.38
CA PRO A 128 5.56 4.47 16.32
C PRO A 128 6.06 5.33 15.14
N PHE A 129 5.30 5.46 14.05
CA PHE A 129 5.75 6.12 12.82
C PHE A 129 5.55 7.65 12.88
N THR A 130 6.28 8.31 13.78
CA THR A 130 6.05 9.73 14.14
C THR A 130 6.41 10.70 13.03
N ASN A 131 7.37 10.37 12.15
CA ASN A 131 7.85 11.22 11.06
C ASN A 131 7.14 10.95 9.72
N ALA A 132 6.38 9.86 9.63
CA ALA A 132 5.77 9.46 8.37
C ALA A 132 4.58 10.33 7.97
N THR A 133 4.32 10.40 6.66
CA THR A 133 3.01 10.81 6.15
C THR A 133 2.10 9.60 6.06
N LEU A 134 0.93 9.65 6.68
CA LEU A 134 -0.09 8.61 6.56
C LEU A 134 -0.81 8.74 5.21
N LEU A 135 -0.78 7.68 4.40
CA LEU A 135 -1.57 7.54 3.17
C LEU A 135 -2.75 6.63 3.47
N ILE A 136 -3.95 7.16 3.38
CA ILE A 136 -5.21 6.43 3.66
C ILE A 136 -6.28 6.87 2.68
N GLY A 137 -7.17 5.96 2.26
CA GLY A 137 -8.28 6.35 1.41
C GLY A 137 -9.20 7.38 2.05
N GLN A 138 -9.62 8.39 1.28
CA GLN A 138 -10.44 9.51 1.77
C GLN A 138 -11.66 9.02 2.55
N GLY A 139 -12.43 8.06 2.01
CA GLY A 139 -13.63 7.57 2.69
C GLY A 139 -13.35 6.91 4.05
N ASP A 140 -12.19 6.30 4.23
CA ASP A 140 -11.78 5.71 5.52
C ASP A 140 -11.33 6.79 6.51
N TRP A 141 -10.60 7.80 6.03
CA TRP A 141 -10.22 8.94 6.87
C TRP A 141 -11.45 9.72 7.36
N ASP A 142 -12.45 9.89 6.49
CA ASP A 142 -13.72 10.53 6.85
C ASP A 142 -14.44 9.75 7.96
N GLN A 143 -14.39 8.42 7.93
CA GLN A 143 -14.96 7.58 8.99
C GLN A 143 -14.17 7.67 10.30
N ILE A 144 -12.83 7.63 10.24
CA ILE A 144 -11.96 7.71 11.42
C ILE A 144 -12.13 9.06 12.15
N THR A 145 -12.38 10.14 11.42
CA THR A 145 -12.56 11.49 11.96
C THR A 145 -14.03 11.86 12.20
N SER A 146 -14.96 10.97 11.86
CA SER A 146 -16.40 11.18 12.08
C SER A 146 -16.72 11.15 13.58
N PRO A 147 -17.69 11.98 14.03
CA PRO A 147 -18.25 11.85 15.39
C PRO A 147 -19.02 10.54 15.59
N THR A 148 -19.41 9.86 14.51
CA THR A 148 -20.11 8.57 14.52
C THR A 148 -19.44 7.60 13.55
N PRO A 149 -18.26 7.07 13.89
CA PRO A 149 -17.53 6.16 13.01
C PRO A 149 -18.31 4.89 12.70
N MET A 150 -18.05 4.29 11.55
CA MET A 150 -18.62 2.98 11.21
C MET A 150 -18.15 1.89 12.19
N GLN A 151 -18.97 0.86 12.34
CA GLN A 151 -18.57 -0.34 13.05
C GLN A 151 -17.33 -0.97 12.38
N GLY A 152 -16.35 -1.35 13.18
CA GLY A 152 -15.08 -1.91 12.72
C GLY A 152 -13.97 -0.88 12.49
N ALA A 153 -14.28 0.42 12.44
CA ALA A 153 -13.26 1.47 12.35
C ALA A 153 -12.40 1.51 13.62
N ASN A 154 -11.10 1.28 13.48
CA ASN A 154 -10.14 1.30 14.59
C ASN A 154 -9.70 2.73 14.91
N VAL A 155 -10.62 3.58 15.37
CA VAL A 155 -10.32 4.99 15.72
C VAL A 155 -9.16 5.08 16.71
N ALA A 156 -9.07 4.16 17.67
CA ALA A 156 -8.02 4.14 18.67
C ALA A 156 -6.60 4.00 18.05
N GLY A 157 -6.46 3.24 16.96
CA GLY A 157 -5.20 3.10 16.23
C GLY A 157 -4.71 4.41 15.62
N PHE A 158 -5.61 5.32 15.28
CA PHE A 158 -5.30 6.62 14.67
C PHE A 158 -5.20 7.78 15.68
N LYS A 159 -5.41 7.50 16.97
CA LYS A 159 -5.49 8.55 17.99
C LYS A 159 -4.28 9.49 17.98
N SER A 160 -3.07 8.97 17.88
CA SER A 160 -1.85 9.79 17.82
C SER A 160 -1.79 10.68 16.56
N TRP A 161 -2.36 10.23 15.45
CA TRP A 161 -2.40 11.01 14.21
C TRP A 161 -3.40 12.16 14.29
N ILE A 162 -4.54 11.94 14.97
CA ILE A 162 -5.58 12.94 15.15
C ILE A 162 -5.17 13.97 16.23
N ASP A 163 -4.80 13.51 17.42
CA ASP A 163 -4.52 14.36 18.58
C ASP A 163 -3.27 15.22 18.38
N GLU A 164 -2.21 14.62 17.81
CA GLU A 164 -0.93 15.31 17.55
C GLU A 164 -0.90 16.02 16.20
N LYS A 165 -1.99 15.94 15.42
CA LYS A 165 -2.11 16.54 14.06
C LYS A 165 -0.95 16.15 13.15
N ARG A 166 -0.57 14.87 13.19
CA ARG A 166 0.47 14.33 12.31
C ARG A 166 0.04 14.43 10.85
N LYS A 167 1.00 14.38 9.94
CA LYS A 167 0.74 14.57 8.52
C LYS A 167 -0.06 13.41 7.92
N VAL A 168 -1.23 13.71 7.40
CA VAL A 168 -2.13 12.78 6.70
C VAL A 168 -2.36 13.25 5.28
N GLU A 169 -2.35 12.35 4.33
CA GLU A 169 -2.76 12.55 2.95
C GLU A 169 -3.92 11.61 2.64
N PRO A 170 -5.18 12.08 2.79
CA PRO A 170 -6.36 11.31 2.38
C PRO A 170 -6.42 11.20 0.86
N LEU A 171 -6.56 9.97 0.35
CA LEU A 171 -6.50 9.67 -1.07
C LEU A 171 -7.90 9.54 -1.67
N ALA A 172 -8.29 10.47 -2.54
CA ALA A 172 -9.52 10.40 -3.33
C ALA A 172 -9.33 9.60 -4.64
N LEU A 173 -8.11 9.60 -5.18
CA LEU A 173 -7.71 8.94 -6.43
C LEU A 173 -6.53 8.00 -6.20
N ASP A 174 -6.14 7.27 -7.24
CA ASP A 174 -4.88 6.51 -7.24
C ASP A 174 -3.70 7.46 -6.99
N LYS A 175 -2.69 6.98 -6.27
CA LYS A 175 -1.51 7.78 -5.89
C LYS A 175 -0.24 7.08 -6.30
N ASP A 176 0.53 7.70 -7.18
CA ASP A 176 1.94 7.37 -7.35
C ASP A 176 2.72 7.95 -6.17
N VAL A 177 3.26 7.05 -5.31
CA VAL A 177 3.84 7.44 -4.01
C VAL A 177 5.14 8.21 -4.17
N PHE A 178 6.00 7.78 -5.10
CA PHE A 178 7.33 8.34 -5.31
C PHE A 178 7.44 9.17 -6.60
N GLY A 179 6.40 9.16 -7.45
CA GLY A 179 6.32 9.98 -8.67
C GLY A 179 7.02 9.37 -9.89
N ASP A 180 7.45 8.10 -9.82
CA ASP A 180 8.14 7.39 -10.91
C ASP A 180 7.36 6.15 -11.42
N GLY A 181 6.15 5.95 -10.91
CA GLY A 181 5.27 4.84 -11.28
C GLY A 181 5.65 3.50 -10.67
N SER A 182 6.65 3.45 -9.80
CA SER A 182 7.14 2.20 -9.19
C SER A 182 6.26 1.66 -8.08
N VAL A 183 5.62 2.56 -7.30
CA VAL A 183 4.75 2.22 -6.16
C VAL A 183 3.47 3.04 -6.25
N ILE A 184 2.35 2.37 -6.49
CA ILE A 184 1.06 3.03 -6.71
C ILE A 184 0.02 2.50 -5.73
N VAL A 185 -0.54 3.38 -4.90
CA VAL A 185 -1.75 3.09 -4.13
C VAL A 185 -2.94 3.16 -5.10
N LEU A 186 -3.63 2.05 -5.24
CA LEU A 186 -4.80 1.91 -6.12
C LEU A 186 -6.08 1.98 -5.28
N ARG A 187 -6.98 2.90 -5.62
CA ARG A 187 -8.27 3.00 -4.96
C ARG A 187 -9.15 1.80 -5.33
N THR A 188 -9.52 1.01 -4.35
CA THR A 188 -10.36 -0.20 -4.49
C THR A 188 -11.47 -0.20 -3.44
N PRO A 189 -12.37 0.82 -3.44
CA PRO A 189 -13.42 0.95 -2.43
C PRO A 189 -14.39 -0.24 -2.47
N GLY A 190 -15.04 -0.49 -1.35
CA GLY A 190 -16.11 -1.47 -1.23
C GLY A 190 -16.05 -2.28 0.06
N HIS A 191 -14.91 -2.89 0.41
CA HIS A 191 -14.73 -3.53 1.72
C HIS A 191 -14.90 -2.50 2.85
N THR A 192 -14.23 -1.38 2.70
CA THR A 192 -14.52 -0.12 3.41
C THR A 192 -14.70 1.00 2.38
N PRO A 193 -15.26 2.17 2.77
CA PRO A 193 -15.44 3.31 1.85
C PRO A 193 -14.13 3.80 1.23
N GLY A 194 -13.04 3.69 2.00
CA GLY A 194 -11.72 4.17 1.64
C GLY A 194 -10.72 3.08 1.25
N HIS A 195 -11.13 1.81 1.13
CA HIS A 195 -10.22 0.71 0.85
C HIS A 195 -9.30 0.97 -0.35
N SER A 196 -8.07 0.52 -0.23
CA SER A 196 -7.01 0.65 -1.24
C SER A 196 -6.18 -0.62 -1.33
N SER A 197 -5.61 -0.86 -2.49
CA SER A 197 -4.63 -1.92 -2.77
C SER A 197 -3.29 -1.30 -3.18
N LEU A 198 -2.21 -2.07 -3.21
CA LEU A 198 -0.89 -1.54 -3.57
C LEU A 198 -0.31 -2.28 -4.77
N LEU A 199 0.16 -1.54 -5.77
CA LEU A 199 0.98 -2.04 -6.87
C LEU A 199 2.43 -1.64 -6.63
N VAL A 200 3.34 -2.63 -6.64
CA VAL A 200 4.79 -2.43 -6.54
C VAL A 200 5.45 -3.02 -7.77
N ARG A 201 6.21 -2.23 -8.52
CA ARG A 201 6.95 -2.68 -9.72
C ARG A 201 8.38 -3.01 -9.30
N LEU A 202 8.70 -4.30 -9.31
CA LEU A 202 10.02 -4.83 -8.97
C LEU A 202 10.79 -5.14 -10.25
N LYS A 203 12.11 -4.93 -10.22
CA LYS A 203 12.96 -5.09 -11.40
C LYS A 203 13.09 -6.55 -11.84
N GLU A 204 13.26 -7.46 -10.88
CA GLU A 204 13.53 -8.88 -11.15
C GLU A 204 12.24 -9.71 -11.16
N MET A 205 11.36 -9.47 -10.18
CA MET A 205 10.12 -10.23 -10.03
C MET A 205 8.99 -9.72 -10.93
N GLY A 206 9.09 -8.48 -11.41
CA GLY A 206 8.02 -7.79 -12.10
C GLY A 206 6.99 -7.17 -11.16
N PRO A 207 5.81 -6.77 -11.66
CA PRO A 207 4.78 -6.13 -10.85
C PRO A 207 4.19 -7.09 -9.82
N VAL A 208 4.05 -6.62 -8.58
CA VAL A 208 3.36 -7.30 -7.47
C VAL A 208 2.16 -6.45 -7.05
N LEU A 209 1.03 -7.10 -6.86
CA LEU A 209 -0.23 -6.48 -6.52
C LEU A 209 -0.72 -7.03 -5.18
N LEU A 210 -0.68 -6.19 -4.14
CA LEU A 210 -1.13 -6.51 -2.80
C LEU A 210 -2.59 -6.08 -2.68
N THR A 211 -3.50 -7.03 -2.43
CA THR A 211 -4.94 -6.76 -2.51
C THR A 211 -5.50 -5.96 -1.33
N GLY A 212 -4.87 -6.01 -0.15
CA GLY A 212 -5.59 -5.69 1.09
C GLY A 212 -6.80 -6.63 1.21
N ASP A 213 -7.88 -6.13 1.82
CA ASP A 213 -9.11 -6.89 2.02
C ASP A 213 -10.13 -6.75 0.88
N LEU A 214 -9.66 -6.32 -0.30
CA LEU A 214 -10.44 -6.45 -1.53
C LEU A 214 -10.92 -7.90 -1.73
N ALA A 215 -10.05 -8.85 -1.38
CA ALA A 215 -10.35 -10.26 -1.27
C ALA A 215 -9.57 -10.83 -0.08
N HIS A 216 -10.21 -11.64 0.77
CA HIS A 216 -9.57 -12.25 1.93
C HIS A 216 -8.81 -13.52 1.57
N PHE A 217 -9.26 -14.21 0.55
CA PHE A 217 -8.64 -15.43 0.04
C PHE A 217 -8.95 -15.63 -1.46
N ARG A 218 -8.29 -16.59 -2.07
CA ARG A 218 -8.28 -16.80 -3.52
C ARG A 218 -9.68 -16.96 -4.09
N GLU A 219 -10.55 -17.71 -3.39
CA GLU A 219 -11.92 -17.97 -3.82
C GLU A 219 -12.76 -16.67 -3.90
N ASN A 220 -12.55 -15.70 -2.98
CA ASN A 220 -13.17 -14.38 -3.11
C ASN A 220 -12.69 -13.65 -4.37
N TYR A 221 -11.37 -13.62 -4.58
CA TYR A 221 -10.79 -12.96 -5.74
C TYR A 221 -11.29 -13.56 -7.06
N GLU A 222 -11.38 -14.87 -7.14
CA GLU A 222 -11.78 -15.57 -8.35
C GLU A 222 -13.29 -15.44 -8.64
N SER A 223 -14.14 -15.68 -7.65
CA SER A 223 -15.59 -15.74 -7.83
C SER A 223 -16.31 -14.41 -7.65
N GLY A 224 -15.66 -13.40 -7.03
CA GLY A 224 -16.30 -12.15 -6.64
C GLY A 224 -17.24 -12.29 -5.44
N GLY A 225 -17.10 -13.36 -4.64
CA GLY A 225 -17.83 -13.52 -3.38
C GLY A 225 -17.39 -12.47 -2.36
N VAL A 226 -18.34 -11.85 -1.69
CA VAL A 226 -18.13 -10.71 -0.81
C VAL A 226 -18.46 -11.07 0.63
N PRO A 227 -17.65 -10.69 1.62
CA PRO A 227 -17.95 -10.90 3.02
C PRO A 227 -19.26 -10.25 3.46
N SER A 228 -19.98 -10.89 4.40
CA SER A 228 -21.27 -10.36 4.93
C SER A 228 -21.12 -9.03 5.70
N PHE A 229 -19.92 -8.68 6.12
CA PHE A 229 -19.60 -7.44 6.84
C PHE A 229 -18.97 -6.36 5.92
N ASN A 230 -19.09 -6.53 4.62
CA ASN A 230 -18.58 -5.60 3.61
C ASN A 230 -19.44 -4.33 3.54
N PHE A 231 -18.83 -3.19 3.29
CA PHE A 231 -19.54 -1.90 3.23
C PHE A 231 -20.43 -1.79 1.98
N ASP A 232 -19.83 -2.01 0.79
CA ASP A 232 -20.52 -1.90 -0.50
C ASP A 232 -20.13 -3.07 -1.42
N ARG A 233 -21.10 -3.97 -1.64
CA ARG A 233 -20.90 -5.14 -2.49
C ARG A 233 -20.61 -4.77 -3.94
N ALA A 234 -21.35 -3.83 -4.49
CA ALA A 234 -21.22 -3.46 -5.90
C ALA A 234 -19.85 -2.81 -6.16
N ALA A 235 -19.42 -1.91 -5.28
CA ALA A 235 -18.11 -1.29 -5.34
C ALA A 235 -17.00 -2.32 -5.20
N THR A 236 -17.10 -3.31 -4.28
CA THR A 236 -16.11 -4.39 -4.12
C THR A 236 -15.99 -5.23 -5.38
N VAL A 237 -17.10 -5.65 -5.96
CA VAL A 237 -17.09 -6.47 -7.21
C VAL A 237 -16.45 -5.67 -8.36
N ALA A 238 -16.81 -4.39 -8.51
CA ALA A 238 -16.17 -3.52 -9.52
C ALA A 238 -14.68 -3.33 -9.27
N SER A 239 -14.26 -3.20 -8.01
CA SER A 239 -12.86 -3.09 -7.61
C SER A 239 -12.09 -4.39 -7.89
N ILE A 240 -12.67 -5.56 -7.59
CA ILE A 240 -12.08 -6.88 -7.92
C ILE A 240 -11.86 -6.99 -9.43
N GLU A 241 -12.86 -6.64 -10.23
CA GLU A 241 -12.76 -6.73 -11.68
C GLU A 241 -11.68 -5.79 -12.24
N ARG A 242 -11.63 -4.54 -11.74
CA ARG A 242 -10.56 -3.60 -12.09
C ARG A 242 -9.18 -4.18 -11.76
N MET A 243 -9.02 -4.78 -10.58
CA MET A 243 -7.75 -5.35 -10.16
C MET A 243 -7.35 -6.58 -10.98
N LYS A 244 -8.30 -7.43 -11.38
CA LYS A 244 -8.04 -8.54 -12.31
C LYS A 244 -7.54 -8.04 -13.64
N GLN A 245 -8.13 -7.00 -14.19
CA GLN A 245 -7.69 -6.41 -15.46
C GLN A 245 -6.28 -5.80 -15.35
N ILE A 246 -5.99 -5.06 -14.27
CA ILE A 246 -4.65 -4.53 -14.00
C ILE A 246 -3.64 -5.67 -13.90
N ALA A 247 -3.95 -6.71 -13.12
CA ALA A 247 -3.08 -7.86 -12.93
C ALA A 247 -2.79 -8.59 -14.26
N ALA A 248 -3.81 -8.79 -15.07
CA ALA A 248 -3.66 -9.44 -16.38
C ALA A 248 -2.82 -8.60 -17.35
N ASN A 249 -3.11 -7.31 -17.46
CA ASN A 249 -2.41 -6.40 -18.39
C ASN A 249 -0.94 -6.23 -18.01
N LEU A 250 -0.62 -6.19 -16.73
CA LEU A 250 0.73 -6.04 -16.22
C LEU A 250 1.45 -7.38 -16.00
N LYS A 251 0.75 -8.51 -16.13
CA LYS A 251 1.23 -9.84 -15.72
C LYS A 251 1.72 -9.84 -14.27
N ALA A 252 0.98 -9.18 -13.39
CA ALA A 252 1.36 -8.97 -12.02
C ALA A 252 1.16 -10.23 -11.17
N THR A 253 2.07 -10.46 -10.23
CA THR A 253 1.88 -11.43 -9.15
C THR A 253 0.89 -10.86 -8.14
N VAL A 254 -0.30 -11.45 -8.05
CA VAL A 254 -1.32 -11.05 -7.07
C VAL A 254 -1.04 -11.76 -5.74
N VAL A 255 -0.92 -10.98 -4.66
CA VAL A 255 -0.78 -11.47 -3.28
C VAL A 255 -2.02 -11.09 -2.49
N ILE A 256 -2.75 -12.09 -2.03
CA ILE A 256 -3.99 -11.92 -1.28
C ILE A 256 -3.68 -11.89 0.22
N GLN A 257 -4.11 -10.83 0.87
CA GLN A 257 -3.68 -10.41 2.21
C GLN A 257 -3.80 -11.51 3.26
N HIS A 258 -4.94 -12.20 3.31
CA HIS A 258 -5.24 -13.18 4.36
C HIS A 258 -5.09 -14.62 3.94
N ASP A 259 -4.68 -14.88 2.70
CA ASP A 259 -4.52 -16.23 2.17
C ASP A 259 -3.15 -16.80 2.51
N MET A 260 -3.09 -17.75 3.44
CA MET A 260 -1.83 -18.39 3.83
C MET A 260 -1.10 -19.06 2.64
N ARG A 261 -1.85 -19.47 1.61
CA ARG A 261 -1.30 -20.09 0.38
C ARG A 261 -0.50 -19.08 -0.47
N ASP A 262 -0.66 -17.76 -0.20
CA ASP A 262 0.01 -16.71 -0.95
C ASP A 262 1.32 -16.22 -0.29
N ILE A 263 1.60 -16.63 0.95
CA ILE A 263 2.85 -16.26 1.66
C ILE A 263 4.09 -16.58 0.82
N GLY A 264 4.12 -17.77 0.20
CA GLY A 264 5.26 -18.25 -0.59
C GLY A 264 5.43 -17.58 -1.95
N LYS A 265 4.55 -16.65 -2.36
CA LYS A 265 4.72 -15.85 -3.58
C LYS A 265 5.81 -14.79 -3.46
N LEU A 266 6.17 -14.42 -2.23
CA LEU A 266 7.27 -13.52 -1.93
C LEU A 266 8.38 -14.26 -1.17
N PRO A 267 9.63 -13.79 -1.23
CA PRO A 267 10.71 -14.34 -0.44
C PRO A 267 10.39 -14.35 1.07
N ALA A 268 10.87 -15.37 1.77
CA ALA A 268 10.73 -15.43 3.22
C ALA A 268 11.52 -14.29 3.90
N PHE A 269 10.93 -13.69 4.94
CA PHE A 269 11.61 -12.71 5.78
C PHE A 269 12.95 -13.25 6.31
N PRO A 270 14.04 -12.46 6.30
CA PRO A 270 14.12 -11.03 6.01
C PRO A 270 14.45 -10.68 4.54
N ALA A 271 14.46 -11.66 3.63
CA ALA A 271 14.85 -11.43 2.24
C ALA A 271 13.81 -10.58 1.48
N PRO A 272 14.22 -9.52 0.75
CA PRO A 272 13.33 -8.75 -0.09
C PRO A 272 13.11 -9.41 -1.46
N ALA A 273 11.93 -9.22 -2.03
CA ALA A 273 11.71 -9.32 -3.47
C ALA A 273 12.30 -8.08 -4.18
N LYS A 274 12.86 -8.28 -5.39
CA LYS A 274 13.53 -7.23 -6.19
C LYS A 274 12.97 -7.11 -7.59
#